data_b3db917537b4245ab24cff5b49b62907
#
_entry.id   b3db917537b4245ab24cff5b49b62907
#
_cell.length_a   1.000
_cell.length_b   1.000
_cell.length_c   1.000
_cell.angle_alpha   90.00
_cell.angle_beta   90.00
_cell.angle_gamma   90.00
#
_symmetry.space_group_name_H-M   'P 1'
#
loop_
_entity.id
_entity.type
_entity.pdbx_description
1 polymer ?
#
loop_
_entity_poly.entity_id
_entity_poly.type
_entity_poly.pdbx_seq_one_letter_code
_entity_poly.pdbx_strand_id
1 'polypeptide(L)'
;MVNYLARLTPYIFLLGLLVALSLLASKIAHELVGLEGSILSLPKAAAFYPWEVPALAIVCLALALLISWRVDVNEFSIHYLYRNRLVRCYLGASVENRKPQPFTGFSDADDVPLARLQIPATGTDGVDDRPLPILNTTLNVVRGKELGLQTRKARSFPFTPLCVGFTRPDPASSDLESYFAPASILGADRPDSKNGVRLGTATAISGAAVSPNMGFYSAPDLSFLMTVFDVRLGWWLANPAGAIKKWRIGSPTIGFYWLLRELFGATTDDSEYLYLSDGGHFENLGIYELVRRRCKIIVACDASGDALYGCGDLHNAMGRCRVDFGAEIEITADEIGKITPAGAPPRAMAHFATGLIHYTPGNPADDGIFIYVKPALQASDSADLLGYSRTNPAFPHDSTVDQWFDESHFENYRALGEAAGRAALGSIRNAIGALLTIPMGPVAPLPATPVPNKEFVG
;
A
#
# COMPACT_ATOMS: atom_id res chain seq x y z
N MET A 1 -1.82 -31.79 4.71
CA MET A 1 -0.47 -32.16 4.23
C MET A 1 0.14 -31.04 3.40
N VAL A 2 -0.55 -30.50 2.39
CA VAL A 2 -0.07 -29.38 1.51
C VAL A 2 0.36 -28.15 2.33
N ASN A 3 -0.42 -27.73 3.32
CA ASN A 3 -0.10 -26.56 4.16
C ASN A 3 1.15 -26.73 5.04
N TYR A 4 1.49 -27.96 5.44
CA TYR A 4 2.72 -28.23 6.19
C TYR A 4 3.96 -28.20 5.29
N LEU A 5 3.86 -28.76 4.10
CA LEU A 5 4.92 -28.69 3.09
C LEU A 5 5.19 -27.24 2.69
N ALA A 6 4.15 -26.44 2.44
CA ALA A 6 4.28 -25.04 2.11
C ALA A 6 5.02 -24.24 3.21
N ARG A 7 4.79 -24.55 4.48
CA ARG A 7 5.49 -23.92 5.62
C ARG A 7 6.94 -24.38 5.78
N LEU A 8 7.28 -25.59 5.35
CA LEU A 8 8.63 -26.14 5.44
C LEU A 8 9.51 -25.71 4.24
N THR A 9 8.91 -25.43 3.11
CA THR A 9 9.64 -25.04 1.87
C THR A 9 10.62 -23.89 2.08
N PRO A 10 10.29 -22.77 2.75
CA PRO A 10 11.25 -21.68 2.99
C PRO A 10 12.49 -22.14 3.78
N TYR A 11 12.32 -22.97 4.80
CA TYR A 11 13.42 -23.46 5.63
C TYR A 11 14.33 -24.42 4.88
N ILE A 12 13.75 -25.33 4.08
CA ILE A 12 14.52 -26.25 3.21
C ILE A 12 15.30 -25.45 2.18
N PHE A 13 14.67 -24.46 1.57
CA PHE A 13 15.31 -23.58 0.61
C PHE A 13 16.45 -22.79 1.24
N LEU A 14 16.26 -22.21 2.43
CA LEU A 14 17.28 -21.47 3.17
C LEU A 14 18.47 -22.37 3.51
N LEU A 15 18.22 -23.59 3.96
CA LEU A 15 19.28 -24.54 4.25
C LEU A 15 20.08 -24.87 2.98
N GLY A 16 19.39 -25.13 1.87
CA GLY A 16 20.01 -25.37 0.56
C GLY A 16 20.84 -24.17 0.09
N LEU A 17 20.31 -22.96 0.23
CA LEU A 17 21.01 -21.72 -0.10
C LEU A 17 22.26 -21.52 0.76
N LEU A 18 22.17 -21.72 2.09
CA LEU A 18 23.33 -21.62 2.99
C LEU A 18 24.41 -22.62 2.62
N VAL A 19 24.04 -23.85 2.28
CA VAL A 19 24.98 -24.86 1.79
C VAL A 19 25.61 -24.41 0.47
N ALA A 20 24.82 -23.95 -0.50
CA ALA A 20 25.32 -23.47 -1.79
C ALA A 20 26.25 -22.26 -1.64
N LEU A 21 25.88 -21.29 -0.81
CA LEU A 21 26.72 -20.11 -0.52
C LEU A 21 28.02 -20.50 0.23
N SER A 22 27.93 -21.45 1.15
CA SER A 22 29.10 -21.97 1.85
C SER A 22 30.07 -22.66 0.89
N LEU A 23 29.56 -23.48 -0.03
CA LEU A 23 30.35 -24.14 -1.07
C LEU A 23 30.96 -23.11 -2.04
N LEU A 24 30.19 -22.11 -2.45
CA LEU A 24 30.69 -21.04 -3.33
C LEU A 24 31.80 -20.20 -2.63
N ALA A 25 31.55 -19.80 -1.38
CA ALA A 25 32.52 -19.05 -0.60
C ALA A 25 33.81 -19.86 -0.39
N SER A 26 33.70 -21.17 -0.10
CA SER A 26 34.81 -22.08 0.02
C SER A 26 35.57 -22.19 -1.31
N LYS A 27 34.89 -22.28 -2.44
CA LYS A 27 35.50 -22.31 -3.77
C LYS A 27 36.24 -21.01 -4.09
N ILE A 28 35.62 -19.86 -3.84
CA ILE A 28 36.22 -18.53 -4.06
C ILE A 28 37.47 -18.36 -3.16
N ALA A 29 37.36 -18.70 -1.88
CA ALA A 29 38.47 -18.63 -0.96
C ALA A 29 39.60 -19.52 -1.41
N HIS A 30 39.32 -20.72 -1.93
CA HIS A 30 40.29 -21.66 -2.45
C HIS A 30 41.01 -21.14 -3.70
N GLU A 31 40.27 -20.56 -4.66
CA GLU A 31 40.87 -19.96 -5.87
C GLU A 31 41.68 -18.70 -5.58
N LEU A 32 41.22 -17.85 -4.64
CA LEU A 32 41.92 -16.60 -4.28
C LEU A 32 43.18 -16.85 -3.45
N VAL A 33 43.19 -17.89 -2.64
CA VAL A 33 44.32 -18.19 -1.74
C VAL A 33 45.28 -19.23 -2.34
N GLY A 34 44.96 -19.78 -3.52
CA GLY A 34 45.84 -20.73 -4.24
C GLY A 34 46.03 -22.09 -3.54
N LEU A 35 45.04 -22.48 -2.74
CA LEU A 35 45.02 -23.78 -2.06
C LEU A 35 44.54 -24.88 -3.02
N GLU A 36 45.40 -25.73 -3.51
CA GLU A 36 45.05 -26.90 -4.31
C GLU A 36 44.35 -27.97 -3.45
N GLY A 37 43.09 -28.22 -3.70
CA GLY A 37 42.28 -29.29 -3.09
C GLY A 37 40.94 -29.51 -3.76
N SER A 38 40.57 -30.77 -3.94
CA SER A 38 39.31 -31.16 -4.58
C SER A 38 38.08 -30.77 -3.72
N ILE A 39 37.10 -30.11 -4.32
CA ILE A 39 35.86 -29.63 -3.69
C ILE A 39 35.02 -30.78 -3.07
N LEU A 40 35.23 -32.03 -3.45
CA LEU A 40 34.49 -33.20 -2.99
C LEU A 40 35.23 -34.08 -1.98
N SER A 41 36.50 -33.84 -1.72
CA SER A 41 37.17 -34.42 -0.56
C SER A 41 36.83 -33.58 0.66
N LEU A 42 36.15 -34.17 1.65
CA LEU A 42 36.04 -33.58 2.97
C LEU A 42 37.45 -33.08 3.35
N PRO A 43 37.66 -31.77 3.54
CA PRO A 43 39.01 -31.28 3.76
C PRO A 43 39.54 -31.95 5.01
N LYS A 44 40.66 -32.64 4.91
CA LYS A 44 41.56 -32.74 6.03
C LYS A 44 41.76 -31.31 6.48
N ALA A 45 41.20 -30.92 7.62
CA ALA A 45 41.07 -29.57 8.13
C ALA A 45 42.13 -28.66 7.51
N ALA A 46 41.80 -27.99 6.41
CA ALA A 46 42.65 -26.97 5.86
C ALA A 46 42.79 -25.97 6.99
N ALA A 47 43.96 -25.86 7.55
CA ALA A 47 44.22 -24.96 8.65
C ALA A 47 44.06 -23.54 8.09
N PHE A 48 42.81 -23.07 8.01
CA PHE A 48 42.56 -21.65 7.88
C PHE A 48 43.30 -21.01 9.04
N TYR A 49 44.22 -20.13 8.73
CA TYR A 49 44.79 -19.32 9.79
C TYR A 49 43.61 -18.65 10.51
N PRO A 50 43.53 -18.69 11.83
CA PRO A 50 42.35 -18.25 12.58
C PRO A 50 41.94 -16.79 12.29
N TRP A 51 42.78 -16.01 11.62
CA TRP A 51 42.51 -14.61 11.22
C TRP A 51 41.95 -14.45 9.79
N GLU A 52 42.05 -15.46 8.90
CA GLU A 52 41.60 -15.33 7.49
C GLU A 52 40.08 -15.21 7.36
N VAL A 53 39.33 -16.03 8.08
CA VAL A 53 37.88 -15.98 8.09
C VAL A 53 37.38 -14.65 8.68
N PRO A 54 37.86 -14.18 9.83
CA PRO A 54 37.54 -12.84 10.32
C PRO A 54 37.93 -11.71 9.37
N ALA A 55 39.11 -11.81 8.73
CA ALA A 55 39.55 -10.79 7.76
C ALA A 55 38.59 -10.72 6.54
N LEU A 56 38.23 -11.86 5.96
CA LEU A 56 37.29 -11.92 4.87
C LEU A 56 35.90 -11.37 5.28
N ALA A 57 35.40 -11.72 6.46
CA ALA A 57 34.15 -11.19 7.01
C ALA A 57 34.20 -9.67 7.16
N ILE A 58 35.31 -9.10 7.65
CA ILE A 58 35.52 -7.66 7.77
C ILE A 58 35.51 -6.99 6.39
N VAL A 59 36.20 -7.57 5.40
CA VAL A 59 36.19 -7.05 4.02
C VAL A 59 34.82 -7.09 3.42
N CYS A 60 34.06 -8.19 3.54
CA CYS A 60 32.71 -8.31 3.07
C CYS A 60 31.79 -7.29 3.75
N LEU A 61 31.91 -7.10 5.06
CA LEU A 61 31.15 -6.10 5.79
C LEU A 61 31.48 -4.67 5.33
N ALA A 62 32.77 -4.35 5.15
CA ALA A 62 33.19 -3.04 4.65
C ALA A 62 32.64 -2.77 3.24
N LEU A 63 32.70 -3.77 2.35
CA LEU A 63 32.09 -3.67 1.01
C LEU A 63 30.56 -3.50 1.07
N ALA A 64 29.89 -4.27 1.92
CA ALA A 64 28.43 -4.15 2.12
C ALA A 64 28.05 -2.75 2.62
N LEU A 65 28.81 -2.19 3.57
CA LEU A 65 28.58 -0.83 4.06
C LEU A 65 28.88 0.23 3.00
N LEU A 66 29.95 0.07 2.22
CA LEU A 66 30.28 0.98 1.11
C LEU A 66 29.21 0.98 0.04
N ILE A 67 28.75 -0.19 -0.39
CA ILE A 67 27.66 -0.34 -1.36
C ILE A 67 26.38 0.27 -0.78
N SER A 68 26.05 -0.05 0.46
CA SER A 68 24.88 0.46 1.16
C SER A 68 24.86 1.98 1.34
N TRP A 69 26.03 2.61 1.42
CA TRP A 69 26.14 4.07 1.44
C TRP A 69 25.94 4.71 0.07
N ARG A 70 26.31 4.00 -1.01
CA ARG A 70 26.23 4.52 -2.39
C ARG A 70 24.91 4.18 -3.09
N VAL A 71 24.27 3.09 -2.69
CA VAL A 71 23.04 2.60 -3.30
C VAL A 71 21.86 2.85 -2.36
N ASP A 72 20.89 3.59 -2.86
CA ASP A 72 19.65 3.89 -2.12
C ASP A 72 18.84 2.61 -1.89
N VAL A 73 18.45 2.36 -0.66
CA VAL A 73 17.67 1.17 -0.27
C VAL A 73 16.33 1.09 -0.99
N ASN A 74 15.73 2.21 -1.31
CA ASN A 74 14.46 2.26 -2.03
C ASN A 74 14.65 2.01 -3.54
N GLU A 75 15.76 2.46 -4.11
CA GLU A 75 16.08 2.26 -5.52
C GLU A 75 16.55 0.85 -5.80
N PHE A 76 17.27 0.26 -4.86
CA PHE A 76 17.73 -1.13 -4.94
C PHE A 76 16.60 -2.08 -4.53
N SER A 77 15.56 -2.16 -5.38
CA SER A 77 14.40 -3.05 -5.20
C SER A 77 13.58 -3.15 -6.48
N ILE A 78 12.62 -4.07 -6.53
CA ILE A 78 11.69 -4.18 -7.66
C ILE A 78 10.64 -3.06 -7.69
N HIS A 79 10.62 -2.17 -6.70
CA HIS A 79 9.66 -1.05 -6.59
C HIS A 79 9.68 -0.15 -7.83
N TYR A 80 10.88 0.23 -8.32
CA TYR A 80 10.97 1.10 -9.51
C TYR A 80 10.47 0.45 -10.78
N LEU A 81 10.65 -0.86 -10.93
CA LEU A 81 10.09 -1.59 -12.06
C LEU A 81 8.55 -1.53 -12.03
N TYR A 82 7.97 -1.79 -10.87
CA TYR A 82 6.53 -1.73 -10.65
C TYR A 82 5.98 -0.31 -10.84
N ARG A 83 6.58 0.68 -10.18
CA ARG A 83 6.25 2.10 -10.34
C ARG A 83 6.24 2.54 -11.81
N ASN A 84 7.30 2.25 -12.54
CA ASN A 84 7.43 2.69 -13.92
C ASN A 84 6.37 2.05 -14.83
N ARG A 85 5.96 0.82 -14.54
CA ARG A 85 4.84 0.18 -15.25
C ARG A 85 3.51 0.87 -14.96
N LEU A 86 3.20 1.17 -13.71
CA LEU A 86 1.99 1.89 -13.32
C LEU A 86 1.96 3.30 -13.93
N VAL A 87 3.06 4.04 -13.82
CA VAL A 87 3.17 5.39 -14.41
C VAL A 87 2.93 5.35 -15.91
N ARG A 88 3.59 4.44 -16.62
CA ARG A 88 3.42 4.32 -18.08
C ARG A 88 2.00 3.94 -18.47
N CYS A 89 1.40 2.99 -17.76
CA CYS A 89 0.09 2.45 -18.10
C CYS A 89 -1.04 3.44 -17.80
N TYR A 90 -1.01 4.07 -16.63
CA TYR A 90 -2.14 4.86 -16.12
C TYR A 90 -1.91 6.37 -16.18
N LEU A 91 -0.74 6.85 -15.78
CA LEU A 91 -0.47 8.29 -15.75
C LEU A 91 -0.05 8.82 -17.13
N GLY A 92 0.79 8.06 -17.84
CA GLY A 92 1.26 8.43 -19.16
C GLY A 92 0.22 8.32 -20.26
N ALA A 93 -0.82 7.50 -20.09
CA ALA A 93 -1.83 7.25 -21.12
C ALA A 93 -2.62 8.51 -21.53
N SER A 94 -2.79 9.47 -20.62
CA SER A 94 -3.53 10.72 -20.86
C SER A 94 -2.62 11.93 -21.19
N VAL A 95 -1.30 11.75 -21.24
CA VAL A 95 -0.36 12.83 -21.51
C VAL A 95 -0.18 13.00 -23.03
N GLU A 96 -0.56 14.15 -23.55
CA GLU A 96 -0.32 14.53 -24.94
C GLU A 96 1.16 14.86 -25.17
N ASN A 97 1.66 14.64 -26.38
CA ASN A 97 3.03 14.97 -26.82
C ASN A 97 4.15 14.35 -25.95
N ARG A 98 3.94 13.11 -25.48
CA ARG A 98 4.96 12.37 -24.74
C ARG A 98 6.26 12.23 -25.55
N LYS A 99 7.39 12.32 -24.82
CA LYS A 99 8.73 12.02 -25.37
C LYS A 99 9.31 10.80 -24.63
N PRO A 100 8.79 9.61 -24.88
CA PRO A 100 9.23 8.43 -24.15
C PRO A 100 10.64 8.01 -24.56
N GLN A 101 11.36 7.46 -23.59
CA GLN A 101 12.63 6.81 -23.86
C GLN A 101 12.39 5.59 -24.77
N PRO A 102 13.11 5.47 -25.91
CA PRO A 102 12.77 4.49 -26.96
C PRO A 102 12.74 3.02 -26.50
N PHE A 103 13.59 2.65 -25.54
CA PHE A 103 13.69 1.28 -25.05
C PHE A 103 12.66 0.95 -23.97
N THR A 104 12.49 1.84 -22.98
CA THR A 104 11.61 1.58 -21.82
C THR A 104 10.19 2.07 -22.02
N GLY A 105 9.96 3.01 -22.94
CA GLY A 105 8.69 3.69 -23.13
C GLY A 105 8.31 4.63 -21.97
N PHE A 106 9.21 4.85 -21.00
CA PHE A 106 8.98 5.71 -19.85
C PHE A 106 9.30 7.18 -20.23
N SER A 107 8.53 8.10 -19.69
CA SER A 107 8.75 9.54 -19.81
C SER A 107 8.66 10.18 -18.43
N ASP A 108 9.64 10.98 -18.04
CA ASP A 108 9.64 11.69 -16.76
C ASP A 108 8.46 12.66 -16.62
N ALA A 109 7.90 13.11 -17.73
CA ALA A 109 6.72 13.98 -17.76
C ALA A 109 5.43 13.27 -17.34
N ASP A 110 5.39 11.92 -17.41
CA ASP A 110 4.22 11.13 -17.04
C ASP A 110 3.98 11.12 -15.52
N ASP A 111 5.05 11.33 -14.73
CA ASP A 111 4.97 11.28 -13.27
C ASP A 111 5.12 12.68 -12.68
N VAL A 112 4.06 13.19 -12.12
CA VAL A 112 4.02 14.54 -11.54
C VAL A 112 4.24 14.51 -10.03
N PRO A 113 4.84 15.56 -9.44
CA PRO A 113 4.84 15.73 -7.99
C PRO A 113 3.42 15.75 -7.46
N LEU A 114 3.13 14.98 -6.42
CA LEU A 114 1.80 14.89 -5.80
C LEU A 114 1.27 16.26 -5.39
N ALA A 115 2.14 17.15 -4.87
CA ALA A 115 1.80 18.50 -4.48
C ALA A 115 1.29 19.40 -5.63
N ARG A 116 1.56 19.05 -6.91
CA ARG A 116 0.99 19.78 -8.05
C ARG A 116 -0.49 19.55 -8.26
N LEU A 117 -1.05 18.52 -7.64
CA LEU A 117 -2.48 18.23 -7.67
C LEU A 117 -3.25 19.03 -6.59
N GLN A 118 -2.60 19.97 -5.92
CA GLN A 118 -3.27 20.88 -4.97
C GLN A 118 -4.27 21.75 -5.72
N ILE A 119 -5.43 21.92 -5.09
CA ILE A 119 -6.41 22.91 -5.52
C ILE A 119 -5.86 24.30 -5.16
N PRO A 120 -5.72 25.25 -6.09
CA PRO A 120 -5.29 26.61 -5.75
C PRO A 120 -6.27 27.24 -4.76
N ALA A 121 -5.75 27.80 -3.67
CA ALA A 121 -6.55 28.49 -2.64
C ALA A 121 -7.07 29.87 -3.10
N THR A 122 -6.96 30.20 -4.39
CA THR A 122 -7.39 31.50 -4.91
C THR A 122 -8.89 31.51 -5.16
N GLY A 123 -9.61 31.97 -4.13
CA GLY A 123 -11.01 32.32 -4.23
C GLY A 123 -11.29 33.43 -5.21
N THR A 124 -11.50 33.12 -6.44
CA THR A 124 -12.26 33.88 -7.40
C THR A 124 -13.11 32.89 -8.15
N ASP A 125 -14.36 32.76 -7.75
CA ASP A 125 -15.54 32.28 -8.46
C ASP A 125 -15.51 30.91 -9.21
N GLY A 126 -14.45 30.12 -9.07
CA GLY A 126 -14.33 28.78 -9.63
C GLY A 126 -14.14 27.77 -8.52
N VAL A 127 -15.18 27.03 -8.15
CA VAL A 127 -15.04 25.75 -7.46
C VAL A 127 -14.13 24.91 -8.34
N ASP A 128 -12.95 24.55 -7.85
CA ASP A 128 -12.09 23.62 -8.58
C ASP A 128 -12.75 22.23 -8.48
N ASP A 129 -13.41 21.79 -9.55
CA ASP A 129 -14.17 20.55 -9.62
C ASP A 129 -13.29 19.28 -9.60
N ARG A 130 -11.96 19.43 -9.46
CA ARG A 130 -11.05 18.29 -9.41
C ARG A 130 -11.15 17.57 -8.07
N PRO A 131 -11.28 16.24 -8.09
CA PRO A 131 -11.29 15.46 -6.86
C PRO A 131 -9.92 15.51 -6.16
N LEU A 132 -9.91 15.59 -4.82
CA LEU A 132 -8.70 15.45 -4.00
C LEU A 132 -8.30 13.97 -3.95
N PRO A 133 -7.18 13.55 -4.56
CA PRO A 133 -6.73 12.17 -4.46
C PRO A 133 -6.20 11.87 -3.05
N ILE A 134 -6.60 10.72 -2.51
CA ILE A 134 -6.07 10.14 -1.27
C ILE A 134 -5.53 8.76 -1.61
N LEU A 135 -4.21 8.60 -1.58
CA LEU A 135 -3.59 7.31 -1.81
C LEU A 135 -3.29 6.68 -0.44
N ASN A 136 -3.99 5.60 -0.14
CA ASN A 136 -3.85 4.91 1.15
C ASN A 136 -2.68 3.94 1.09
N THR A 137 -1.81 4.03 2.08
CA THR A 137 -0.71 3.10 2.30
C THR A 137 -0.71 2.62 3.74
N THR A 138 0.04 1.58 4.01
CA THR A 138 0.20 1.02 5.36
C THR A 138 1.55 1.41 5.94
N LEU A 139 1.53 2.05 7.10
CA LEU A 139 2.68 2.17 7.98
C LEU A 139 2.83 0.87 8.77
N ASN A 140 3.92 0.14 8.54
CA ASN A 140 4.20 -1.11 9.24
C ASN A 140 4.80 -0.84 10.62
N VAL A 141 4.14 -1.36 11.66
CA VAL A 141 4.52 -1.19 13.07
C VAL A 141 4.62 -2.57 13.72
N VAL A 142 5.50 -3.43 13.19
CA VAL A 142 5.62 -4.84 13.63
C VAL A 142 6.11 -4.93 15.06
N ARG A 143 6.96 -3.99 15.51
CA ARG A 143 7.43 -3.85 16.90
C ARG A 143 6.89 -2.57 17.55
N GLY A 144 5.60 -2.28 17.35
CA GLY A 144 4.94 -1.17 18.02
C GLY A 144 4.87 -1.35 19.54
N LYS A 145 5.01 -0.25 20.28
CA LYS A 145 4.92 -0.24 21.75
C LYS A 145 3.48 -0.29 22.25
N GLU A 146 2.52 0.12 21.43
CA GLU A 146 1.12 0.18 21.78
C GLU A 146 0.46 -1.21 21.76
N LEU A 147 -0.26 -1.55 22.83
CA LEU A 147 -0.99 -2.82 22.96
C LEU A 147 -2.00 -3.03 21.83
N GLY A 148 -2.73 -1.98 21.42
CA GLY A 148 -3.70 -2.03 20.32
C GLY A 148 -3.10 -2.35 18.96
N LEU A 149 -1.80 -2.14 18.77
CA LEU A 149 -1.09 -2.44 17.53
C LEU A 149 -0.42 -3.82 17.50
N GLN A 150 -0.34 -4.53 18.63
CA GLN A 150 0.36 -5.82 18.71
C GLN A 150 -0.25 -6.87 17.75
N THR A 151 -1.56 -6.81 17.54
CA THR A 151 -2.24 -7.69 16.60
C THR A 151 -2.31 -7.09 15.19
N ARG A 152 -2.63 -5.81 15.06
CA ARG A 152 -2.74 -5.13 13.76
C ARG A 152 -1.40 -4.96 13.06
N LYS A 153 -0.35 -4.59 13.82
CA LYS A 153 1.01 -4.29 13.34
C LYS A 153 1.07 -3.25 12.23
N ALA A 154 0.05 -2.42 12.11
CA ALA A 154 -0.18 -1.52 11.00
C ALA A 154 -0.99 -0.28 11.41
N ARG A 155 -0.72 0.86 10.73
CA ARG A 155 -1.50 2.11 10.76
C ARG A 155 -1.82 2.57 9.35
N SER A 156 -2.89 3.36 9.18
CA SER A 156 -3.15 4.11 7.95
C SER A 156 -2.09 5.19 7.76
N PHE A 157 -1.59 5.31 6.54
CA PHE A 157 -0.65 6.35 6.13
C PHE A 157 -1.06 6.94 4.78
N PRO A 158 -1.98 7.92 4.76
CA PRO A 158 -2.46 8.53 3.52
C PRO A 158 -1.45 9.51 2.91
N PHE A 159 -1.36 9.46 1.58
CA PHE A 159 -0.73 10.48 0.76
C PHE A 159 -1.81 11.35 0.12
N THR A 160 -1.74 12.65 0.33
CA THR A 160 -2.59 13.64 -0.33
C THR A 160 -1.74 14.73 -0.97
N PRO A 161 -2.26 15.52 -1.92
CA PRO A 161 -1.53 16.66 -2.47
C PRO A 161 -1.11 17.71 -1.43
N LEU A 162 -1.88 17.83 -0.34
CA LEU A 162 -1.63 18.80 0.72
C LEU A 162 -0.59 18.31 1.72
N CYS A 163 -0.79 17.09 2.22
CA CYS A 163 0.03 16.54 3.28
C CYS A 163 0.11 15.01 3.21
N VAL A 164 1.15 14.48 3.84
CA VAL A 164 1.46 13.05 3.92
C VAL A 164 1.80 12.70 5.36
N GLY A 165 1.23 11.64 5.89
CA GLY A 165 1.49 11.29 7.29
C GLY A 165 0.49 10.30 7.89
N PHE A 166 0.41 10.29 9.21
CA PHE A 166 -0.42 9.37 9.98
C PHE A 166 -0.95 10.02 11.26
N THR A 167 -1.89 9.34 11.90
CA THR A 167 -2.38 9.68 13.25
C THR A 167 -2.08 8.53 14.21
N ARG A 168 -1.92 8.86 15.49
CA ARG A 168 -1.86 7.87 16.58
C ARG A 168 -2.67 8.37 17.78
N PRO A 169 -3.17 7.47 18.65
CA PRO A 169 -3.75 7.90 19.92
C PRO A 169 -2.74 8.68 20.75
N ASP A 170 -3.18 9.79 21.34
CA ASP A 170 -2.38 10.50 22.32
C ASP A 170 -2.40 9.73 23.65
N PRO A 171 -1.23 9.34 24.20
CA PRO A 171 -1.19 8.64 25.50
C PRO A 171 -1.75 9.47 26.67
N ALA A 172 -1.82 10.78 26.54
CA ALA A 172 -2.26 11.70 27.58
C ALA A 172 -3.74 12.11 27.47
N SER A 173 -4.39 11.84 26.34
CA SER A 173 -5.79 12.21 26.07
C SER A 173 -6.50 11.12 25.28
N SER A 174 -7.82 11.23 25.12
CA SER A 174 -8.58 10.39 24.21
C SER A 174 -8.49 10.83 22.74
N ASP A 175 -7.72 11.87 22.46
CA ASP A 175 -7.62 12.47 21.13
C ASP A 175 -6.59 11.76 20.26
N LEU A 176 -6.61 12.07 18.96
CA LEU A 176 -5.62 11.60 18.00
C LEU A 176 -4.56 12.67 17.76
N GLU A 177 -3.32 12.36 18.03
CA GLU A 177 -2.18 13.16 17.56
C GLU A 177 -1.97 12.95 16.06
N SER A 178 -1.78 14.07 15.36
CA SER A 178 -1.59 14.08 13.90
C SER A 178 -0.15 14.42 13.54
N TYR A 179 0.48 13.56 12.77
CA TYR A 179 1.84 13.69 12.29
C TYR A 179 1.84 13.77 10.77
N PHE A 180 1.71 14.98 10.23
CA PHE A 180 1.67 15.25 8.80
C PHE A 180 2.74 16.24 8.37
N ALA A 181 3.43 15.93 7.29
CA ALA A 181 4.34 16.82 6.60
C ALA A 181 3.72 17.31 5.27
N PRO A 182 4.04 18.54 4.82
CA PRO A 182 3.61 19.00 3.51
C PRO A 182 4.12 18.08 2.40
N ALA A 183 3.26 17.69 1.46
CA ALA A 183 3.60 16.79 0.36
C ALA A 183 4.72 17.35 -0.55
N SER A 184 4.86 18.68 -0.62
CA SER A 184 5.91 19.36 -1.39
C SER A 184 7.31 19.30 -0.79
N ILE A 185 7.41 18.97 0.51
CA ILE A 185 8.69 18.99 1.25
C ILE A 185 9.20 17.57 1.49
N LEU A 186 8.31 16.62 1.75
CA LEU A 186 8.70 15.27 2.15
C LEU A 186 9.44 14.56 1.01
N GLY A 187 10.72 14.23 1.24
CA GLY A 187 11.58 13.61 0.25
C GLY A 187 12.09 14.54 -0.88
N ALA A 188 11.99 15.87 -0.70
CA ALA A 188 12.30 16.85 -1.77
C ALA A 188 13.79 16.94 -2.16
N ASP A 189 14.70 16.40 -1.35
CA ASP A 189 16.15 16.44 -1.66
C ASP A 189 16.58 15.32 -2.64
N ARG A 190 15.68 14.43 -2.99
CA ARG A 190 15.95 13.43 -4.04
C ARG A 190 15.99 14.10 -5.42
N PRO A 191 16.92 13.70 -6.31
CA PRO A 191 17.06 14.30 -7.65
C PRO A 191 15.79 14.20 -8.50
N ASP A 192 15.03 13.11 -8.36
CA ASP A 192 13.78 12.83 -9.06
C ASP A 192 12.54 13.42 -8.38
N SER A 193 12.67 13.96 -7.17
CA SER A 193 11.55 14.39 -6.32
C SER A 193 11.70 15.83 -5.78
N LYS A 194 12.29 16.75 -6.55
CA LYS A 194 12.58 18.13 -6.13
C LYS A 194 11.39 18.90 -5.49
N ASN A 195 10.15 18.48 -5.78
CA ASN A 195 8.92 19.06 -5.22
C ASN A 195 8.16 18.05 -4.32
N GLY A 196 8.88 17.20 -3.59
CA GLY A 196 8.31 16.20 -2.73
C GLY A 196 7.97 14.88 -3.44
N VAL A 197 7.14 14.07 -2.78
CA VAL A 197 6.78 12.74 -3.28
C VAL A 197 6.04 12.83 -4.60
N ARG A 198 6.39 11.97 -5.56
CA ARG A 198 5.71 11.86 -6.85
C ARG A 198 4.45 11.00 -6.74
N LEU A 199 3.47 11.30 -7.60
CA LEU A 199 2.22 10.54 -7.69
C LEU A 199 2.47 9.05 -7.98
N GLY A 200 3.35 8.75 -8.94
CA GLY A 200 3.70 7.38 -9.28
C GLY A 200 4.35 6.61 -8.13
N THR A 201 5.20 7.27 -7.33
CA THR A 201 5.78 6.66 -6.12
C THR A 201 4.71 6.37 -5.07
N ALA A 202 3.83 7.33 -4.78
CA ALA A 202 2.73 7.13 -3.82
C ALA A 202 1.78 6.01 -4.28
N THR A 203 1.45 5.97 -5.58
CA THR A 203 0.62 4.91 -6.17
C THR A 203 1.30 3.53 -6.08
N ALA A 204 2.62 3.47 -6.35
CA ALA A 204 3.36 2.21 -6.26
C ALA A 204 3.48 1.70 -4.80
N ILE A 205 3.61 2.60 -3.83
CA ILE A 205 3.58 2.22 -2.40
C ILE A 205 2.18 1.72 -2.02
N SER A 206 1.12 2.38 -2.50
CA SER A 206 -0.28 1.96 -2.27
C SER A 206 -0.59 0.55 -2.78
N GLY A 207 0.07 0.12 -3.86
CA GLY A 207 -0.05 -1.23 -4.41
C GLY A 207 1.14 -2.15 -4.10
N ALA A 208 1.96 -1.84 -3.09
CA ALA A 208 3.17 -2.61 -2.72
C ALA A 208 2.84 -3.89 -1.93
N ALA A 209 2.07 -4.80 -2.54
CA ALA A 209 1.56 -6.00 -1.91
C ALA A 209 2.66 -7.00 -1.50
N VAL A 210 3.76 -7.03 -2.25
CA VAL A 210 4.91 -7.90 -1.97
C VAL A 210 5.94 -7.14 -1.15
N SER A 211 5.97 -7.40 0.16
CA SER A 211 6.83 -6.67 1.10
C SER A 211 7.25 -7.58 2.26
N PRO A 212 8.50 -7.47 2.77
CA PRO A 212 8.96 -8.24 3.93
C PRO A 212 8.10 -8.02 5.18
N ASN A 213 7.59 -6.80 5.37
CA ASN A 213 6.66 -6.46 6.44
C ASN A 213 5.33 -6.03 5.83
N MET A 214 4.26 -6.72 6.22
CA MET A 214 2.91 -6.62 5.66
C MET A 214 1.87 -6.50 6.79
N GLY A 215 2.11 -5.65 7.79
CA GLY A 215 1.22 -5.50 8.93
C GLY A 215 0.91 -6.83 9.60
N PHE A 216 -0.37 -7.14 9.76
CA PHE A 216 -0.86 -8.41 10.32
C PHE A 216 -0.34 -9.65 9.59
N TYR A 217 -0.12 -9.56 8.27
CA TYR A 217 0.33 -10.68 7.43
C TYR A 217 1.85 -10.92 7.48
N SER A 218 2.61 -10.15 8.27
CA SER A 218 4.05 -10.31 8.41
C SER A 218 4.40 -11.67 9.02
N ALA A 219 5.19 -12.48 8.30
CA ALA A 219 5.68 -13.78 8.72
C ALA A 219 7.22 -13.77 8.68
N PRO A 220 7.93 -14.16 9.76
CA PRO A 220 9.39 -14.02 9.84
C PRO A 220 10.16 -14.77 8.76
N ASP A 221 9.70 -15.97 8.38
CA ASP A 221 10.29 -16.80 7.33
C ASP A 221 10.17 -16.16 5.95
N LEU A 222 8.97 -15.64 5.63
CA LEU A 222 8.71 -14.93 4.39
C LEU A 222 9.47 -13.59 4.34
N SER A 223 9.47 -12.84 5.45
CA SER A 223 10.24 -11.59 5.57
C SER A 223 11.73 -11.82 5.30
N PHE A 224 12.29 -12.91 5.85
CA PHE A 224 13.68 -13.28 5.62
C PHE A 224 13.95 -13.54 4.13
N LEU A 225 13.17 -14.38 3.49
CA LEU A 225 13.33 -14.70 2.06
C LEU A 225 13.23 -13.44 1.19
N MET A 226 12.16 -12.66 1.38
CA MET A 226 11.94 -11.45 0.60
C MET A 226 13.08 -10.43 0.76
N THR A 227 13.60 -10.26 1.99
CA THR A 227 14.72 -9.34 2.23
C THR A 227 16.01 -9.84 1.61
N VAL A 228 16.33 -11.13 1.73
CA VAL A 228 17.57 -11.72 1.18
C VAL A 228 17.60 -11.64 -0.35
N PHE A 229 16.45 -11.87 -1.01
CA PHE A 229 16.33 -11.80 -2.49
C PHE A 229 15.97 -10.42 -3.00
N ASP A 230 15.84 -9.43 -2.11
CA ASP A 230 15.38 -8.07 -2.43
C ASP A 230 14.04 -8.05 -3.21
N VAL A 231 13.18 -9.02 -2.95
CA VAL A 231 11.83 -9.11 -3.50
C VAL A 231 10.91 -8.26 -2.63
N ARG A 232 10.97 -6.95 -2.85
CA ARG A 232 10.22 -5.98 -2.06
C ARG A 232 9.74 -4.81 -2.90
N LEU A 233 8.52 -4.38 -2.63
CA LEU A 233 7.87 -3.20 -3.22
C LEU A 233 7.71 -2.08 -2.19
N GLY A 234 7.88 -2.37 -0.88
CA GLY A 234 7.77 -1.40 0.19
C GLY A 234 8.82 -0.29 0.12
N TRP A 235 8.59 0.79 0.85
CA TRP A 235 9.34 2.04 0.77
C TRP A 235 9.70 2.58 2.15
N TRP A 236 10.94 3.00 2.33
CA TRP A 236 11.38 3.76 3.50
C TRP A 236 11.21 5.25 3.26
N LEU A 237 10.41 5.91 4.08
CA LEU A 237 10.12 7.34 4.01
C LEU A 237 10.50 8.04 5.32
N ALA A 238 10.99 9.27 5.23
CA ALA A 238 11.30 10.07 6.41
C ALA A 238 10.05 10.25 7.29
N ASN A 239 10.23 10.14 8.62
CA ASN A 239 9.12 10.21 9.57
C ASN A 239 8.60 11.65 9.73
N PRO A 240 7.32 11.92 9.42
CA PRO A 240 6.72 13.24 9.67
C PRO A 240 6.72 13.65 11.15
N ALA A 241 6.75 12.68 12.08
CA ALA A 241 6.88 12.96 13.52
C ALA A 241 8.31 13.39 13.93
N GLY A 242 9.28 13.21 13.05
CA GLY A 242 10.68 13.57 13.28
C GLY A 242 10.97 15.07 13.08
N ALA A 243 12.24 15.44 13.23
CA ALA A 243 12.67 16.83 13.01
C ALA A 243 12.45 17.28 11.55
N ILE A 244 11.88 18.46 11.34
CA ILE A 244 11.52 19.04 10.05
C ILE A 244 12.69 19.02 9.06
N LYS A 245 13.92 19.28 9.53
CA LYS A 245 15.14 19.24 8.69
C LYS A 245 15.36 17.88 8.00
N LYS A 246 14.86 16.79 8.58
CA LYS A 246 15.00 15.43 8.03
C LYS A 246 13.93 15.09 7.02
N TRP A 247 12.80 15.78 6.97
CA TRP A 247 11.72 15.50 6.02
C TRP A 247 12.15 15.61 4.57
N ARG A 248 13.14 16.45 4.24
CA ARG A 248 13.65 16.63 2.89
C ARG A 248 14.46 15.43 2.40
N ILE A 249 15.02 14.62 3.32
CA ILE A 249 15.83 13.46 3.00
C ILE A 249 14.91 12.30 2.62
N GLY A 250 14.87 11.98 1.33
CA GLY A 250 13.90 11.04 0.76
C GLY A 250 14.14 9.57 1.08
N SER A 251 15.34 9.21 1.56
CA SER A 251 15.70 7.82 1.86
C SER A 251 16.85 7.73 2.86
N PRO A 252 17.00 6.59 3.55
CA PRO A 252 18.07 6.36 4.52
C PRO A 252 19.46 6.36 3.85
N THR A 253 20.46 6.96 4.51
CA THR A 253 21.82 7.05 4.00
C THR A 253 22.54 5.69 3.98
N ILE A 254 22.28 4.81 4.97
CA ILE A 254 22.90 3.48 5.08
C ILE A 254 21.79 2.43 4.95
N GLY A 255 21.52 1.97 3.73
CA GLY A 255 20.43 1.05 3.41
C GLY A 255 20.54 -0.29 4.14
N PHE A 256 21.75 -0.83 4.36
CA PHE A 256 21.97 -2.13 5.00
C PHE A 256 21.35 -2.21 6.41
N TYR A 257 21.45 -1.15 7.20
CA TYR A 257 20.80 -1.10 8.52
C TYR A 257 19.28 -1.25 8.43
N TRP A 258 18.66 -0.62 7.43
CA TRP A 258 17.22 -0.65 7.26
C TRP A 258 16.74 -1.97 6.66
N LEU A 259 17.56 -2.62 5.81
CA LEU A 259 17.30 -3.99 5.37
C LEU A 259 17.31 -4.98 6.54
N LEU A 260 18.24 -4.83 7.48
CA LEU A 260 18.24 -5.64 8.72
C LEU A 260 16.97 -5.39 9.55
N ARG A 261 16.48 -4.16 9.60
CA ARG A 261 15.22 -3.86 10.28
C ARG A 261 14.01 -4.52 9.59
N GLU A 262 13.99 -4.58 8.27
CA GLU A 262 12.99 -5.34 7.52
C GLU A 262 13.09 -6.84 7.84
N LEU A 263 14.32 -7.38 7.76
CA LEU A 263 14.62 -8.78 8.00
C LEU A 263 14.13 -9.27 9.37
N PHE A 264 14.33 -8.47 10.41
CA PHE A 264 13.97 -8.80 11.78
C PHE A 264 12.59 -8.26 12.21
N GLY A 265 11.79 -7.73 11.27
CA GLY A 265 10.50 -7.14 11.58
C GLY A 265 10.60 -6.01 12.62
N ALA A 266 11.67 -5.20 12.58
CA ALA A 266 11.94 -4.15 13.54
C ALA A 266 11.41 -2.78 13.10
N THR A 267 10.27 -2.77 12.42
CA THR A 267 9.59 -1.55 11.95
C THR A 267 8.74 -0.96 13.07
N THR A 268 8.82 0.36 13.25
CA THR A 268 8.11 1.13 14.29
C THR A 268 7.67 2.48 13.75
N ASP A 269 6.77 3.18 14.44
CA ASP A 269 6.29 4.52 14.10
C ASP A 269 7.09 5.65 14.78
N ASP A 270 8.01 5.32 15.68
CA ASP A 270 8.92 6.24 16.35
C ASP A 270 10.33 6.31 15.73
N SER A 271 10.57 5.57 14.66
CA SER A 271 11.87 5.56 13.95
C SER A 271 12.06 6.83 13.10
N GLU A 272 13.32 7.14 12.78
CA GLU A 272 13.68 8.24 11.86
C GLU A 272 13.09 8.07 10.46
N TYR A 273 13.00 6.83 9.99
CA TYR A 273 12.32 6.45 8.75
C TYR A 273 11.25 5.41 9.04
N LEU A 274 10.16 5.50 8.29
CA LEU A 274 9.00 4.64 8.36
C LEU A 274 8.97 3.68 7.19
N TYR A 275 8.61 2.42 7.43
CA TYR A 275 8.43 1.44 6.38
C TYR A 275 6.98 1.39 5.92
N LEU A 276 6.75 1.74 4.67
CA LEU A 276 5.44 1.80 4.05
C LEU A 276 5.25 0.65 3.06
N SER A 277 4.04 0.13 2.98
CA SER A 277 3.64 -0.92 2.05
C SER A 277 2.19 -0.73 1.58
N ASP A 278 1.64 -1.73 0.91
CA ASP A 278 0.29 -1.75 0.35
C ASP A 278 -0.78 -1.28 1.34
N GLY A 279 -1.70 -0.44 0.87
CA GLY A 279 -2.83 0.03 1.67
C GLY A 279 -3.70 -1.11 2.21
N GLY A 280 -3.85 -2.19 1.45
CA GLY A 280 -4.61 -3.38 1.84
C GLY A 280 -4.03 -4.14 3.03
N HIS A 281 -2.76 -3.96 3.38
CA HIS A 281 -2.20 -4.52 4.61
C HIS A 281 -2.80 -3.88 5.88
N PHE A 282 -3.39 -2.71 5.76
CA PHE A 282 -4.21 -2.09 6.79
C PHE A 282 -5.70 -2.17 6.43
N GLU A 283 -6.15 -1.52 5.34
CA GLU A 283 -7.54 -1.48 4.92
C GLU A 283 -7.62 -1.32 3.39
N ASN A 284 -8.28 -2.28 2.72
CA ASN A 284 -8.16 -2.47 1.27
C ASN A 284 -9.11 -1.60 0.44
N LEU A 285 -10.18 -1.06 1.03
CA LEU A 285 -11.25 -0.36 0.31
C LEU A 285 -11.13 1.18 0.35
N GLY A 286 -10.24 1.73 1.18
CA GLY A 286 -10.08 3.15 1.37
C GLY A 286 -11.21 3.82 2.16
N ILE A 287 -12.07 3.04 2.79
CA ILE A 287 -13.22 3.51 3.60
C ILE A 287 -12.74 4.22 4.86
N TYR A 288 -11.72 3.68 5.52
CA TYR A 288 -11.22 4.18 6.81
C TYR A 288 -10.90 5.68 6.78
N GLU A 289 -10.17 6.14 5.76
CA GLU A 289 -9.79 7.54 5.64
C GLU A 289 -10.98 8.46 5.30
N LEU A 290 -11.99 7.96 4.62
CA LEU A 290 -13.22 8.71 4.33
C LEU A 290 -14.11 8.82 5.58
N VAL A 291 -14.24 7.74 6.35
CA VAL A 291 -14.95 7.74 7.64
C VAL A 291 -14.25 8.66 8.65
N ARG A 292 -12.91 8.61 8.74
CA ARG A 292 -12.13 9.53 9.58
C ARG A 292 -12.40 10.99 9.26
N ARG A 293 -12.66 11.31 7.98
CA ARG A 293 -13.03 12.66 7.50
C ARG A 293 -14.52 12.97 7.60
N ARG A 294 -15.33 12.02 8.11
CA ARG A 294 -16.77 12.14 8.26
C ARG A 294 -17.47 12.47 6.94
N CYS A 295 -17.07 11.85 5.84
CA CYS A 295 -17.70 12.06 4.54
C CYS A 295 -19.17 11.65 4.60
N LYS A 296 -20.07 12.53 4.17
CA LYS A 296 -21.52 12.30 4.22
C LYS A 296 -22.03 11.27 3.21
N ILE A 297 -21.29 11.06 2.13
CA ILE A 297 -21.58 10.01 1.14
C ILE A 297 -20.28 9.30 0.87
N ILE A 298 -20.26 7.98 1.04
CA ILE A 298 -19.13 7.12 0.69
C ILE A 298 -19.62 6.09 -0.33
N VAL A 299 -18.98 6.06 -1.49
CA VAL A 299 -19.13 5.01 -2.50
C VAL A 299 -17.86 4.17 -2.47
N ALA A 300 -17.97 2.94 -2.00
CA ALA A 300 -16.87 2.00 -1.93
C ALA A 300 -16.98 1.00 -3.09
N CYS A 301 -15.95 0.96 -3.94
CA CYS A 301 -15.84 0.00 -5.04
C CYS A 301 -14.87 -1.13 -4.62
N ASP A 302 -15.39 -2.31 -4.38
CA ASP A 302 -14.64 -3.50 -3.99
C ASP A 302 -14.44 -4.43 -5.18
N ALA A 303 -13.25 -4.39 -5.77
CA ALA A 303 -12.84 -5.30 -6.84
C ALA A 303 -11.90 -6.42 -6.33
N SER A 304 -11.88 -6.69 -5.03
CA SER A 304 -11.07 -7.77 -4.46
C SER A 304 -11.58 -9.15 -4.85
N GLY A 305 -10.66 -10.13 -4.94
CA GLY A 305 -11.01 -11.53 -5.17
C GLY A 305 -11.74 -12.11 -3.97
N ASP A 306 -13.04 -12.40 -4.12
CA ASP A 306 -13.93 -12.90 -3.07
C ASP A 306 -14.96 -13.87 -3.65
N ALA A 307 -14.49 -15.01 -4.10
CA ALA A 307 -15.32 -16.01 -4.80
C ALA A 307 -16.50 -16.54 -3.98
N LEU A 308 -16.45 -16.42 -2.65
CA LEU A 308 -17.50 -16.84 -1.73
C LEU A 308 -18.40 -15.68 -1.27
N TYR A 309 -18.14 -14.46 -1.72
CA TYR A 309 -18.84 -13.25 -1.31
C TYR A 309 -18.94 -13.07 0.22
N GLY A 310 -17.84 -13.40 0.90
CA GLY A 310 -17.71 -13.23 2.35
C GLY A 310 -17.52 -11.78 2.78
N CYS A 311 -17.29 -10.87 1.84
CA CYS A 311 -17.10 -9.44 2.07
C CYS A 311 -16.04 -9.14 3.16
N GLY A 312 -14.94 -9.91 3.17
CA GLY A 312 -13.93 -9.83 4.24
C GLY A 312 -13.28 -8.46 4.38
N ASP A 313 -13.00 -7.78 3.27
CA ASP A 313 -12.43 -6.43 3.26
C ASP A 313 -13.40 -5.39 3.82
N LEU A 314 -14.69 -5.50 3.49
CA LEU A 314 -15.74 -4.65 4.06
C LEU A 314 -15.84 -4.84 5.58
N HIS A 315 -15.89 -6.10 6.05
CA HIS A 315 -15.94 -6.39 7.49
C HIS A 315 -14.70 -5.88 8.24
N ASN A 316 -13.52 -5.98 7.62
CA ASN A 316 -12.29 -5.41 8.18
C ASN A 316 -12.38 -3.88 8.31
N ALA A 317 -12.85 -3.18 7.26
CA ALA A 317 -13.04 -1.74 7.27
C ALA A 317 -14.07 -1.30 8.33
N MET A 318 -15.23 -1.96 8.40
CA MET A 318 -16.27 -1.71 9.41
C MET A 318 -15.72 -1.85 10.84
N GLY A 319 -15.00 -2.96 11.09
CA GLY A 319 -14.39 -3.23 12.40
C GLY A 319 -13.38 -2.17 12.81
N ARG A 320 -12.53 -1.70 11.89
CA ARG A 320 -11.54 -0.65 12.15
C ARG A 320 -12.20 0.70 12.42
N CYS A 321 -13.19 1.08 11.64
CA CYS A 321 -13.95 2.32 11.84
C CYS A 321 -14.66 2.35 13.21
N ARG A 322 -15.25 1.22 13.59
CA ARG A 322 -15.91 1.09 14.90
C ARG A 322 -14.92 1.23 16.06
N VAL A 323 -13.77 0.53 15.97
CA VAL A 323 -12.78 0.53 17.06
C VAL A 323 -12.07 1.87 17.19
N ASP A 324 -11.70 2.50 16.08
CA ASP A 324 -10.83 3.68 16.11
C ASP A 324 -11.62 5.00 16.19
N PHE A 325 -12.86 5.03 15.68
CA PHE A 325 -13.66 6.27 15.59
C PHE A 325 -15.00 6.18 16.30
N GLY A 326 -15.40 4.99 16.78
CA GLY A 326 -16.76 4.76 17.27
C GLY A 326 -17.82 4.89 16.16
N ALA A 327 -17.41 4.97 14.89
CA ALA A 327 -18.33 5.08 13.76
C ALA A 327 -18.80 3.69 13.33
N GLU A 328 -20.10 3.52 13.18
CA GLU A 328 -20.68 2.27 12.78
C GLU A 328 -21.25 2.34 11.35
N ILE A 329 -20.79 1.43 10.49
CA ILE A 329 -21.34 1.25 9.15
C ILE A 329 -22.37 0.14 9.24
N GLU A 330 -23.64 0.46 8.99
CA GLU A 330 -24.75 -0.47 9.02
C GLU A 330 -25.18 -0.84 7.60
N ILE A 331 -25.06 -2.12 7.24
CA ILE A 331 -25.62 -2.71 6.02
C ILE A 331 -26.44 -3.91 6.46
N THR A 332 -27.71 -3.98 6.04
CA THR A 332 -28.60 -5.09 6.42
C THR A 332 -28.22 -6.38 5.70
N ALA A 333 -28.59 -7.53 6.28
CA ALA A 333 -28.40 -8.83 5.65
C ALA A 333 -29.11 -8.94 4.29
N ASP A 334 -30.27 -8.28 4.13
CA ASP A 334 -31.01 -8.24 2.87
C ASP A 334 -30.23 -7.49 1.79
N GLU A 335 -29.57 -6.38 2.13
CA GLU A 335 -28.73 -5.63 1.19
C GLU A 335 -27.52 -6.47 0.74
N ILE A 336 -26.83 -7.13 1.67
CA ILE A 336 -25.75 -8.06 1.33
C ILE A 336 -26.27 -9.22 0.47
N GLY A 337 -27.45 -9.74 0.78
CA GLY A 337 -28.10 -10.80 0.00
C GLY A 337 -28.32 -10.43 -1.48
N LYS A 338 -28.52 -9.15 -1.79
CA LYS A 338 -28.68 -8.68 -3.19
C LYS A 338 -27.43 -8.86 -4.02
N ILE A 339 -26.25 -8.66 -3.45
CA ILE A 339 -24.96 -8.79 -4.14
C ILE A 339 -24.36 -10.21 -4.06
N THR A 340 -24.96 -11.08 -3.26
CA THR A 340 -24.51 -12.46 -3.12
C THR A 340 -25.16 -13.34 -4.17
N PRO A 341 -24.39 -14.00 -5.06
CA PRO A 341 -24.95 -14.85 -6.10
C PRO A 341 -25.68 -16.06 -5.53
N ALA A 342 -26.86 -16.36 -6.12
CA ALA A 342 -27.66 -17.53 -5.79
C ALA A 342 -28.20 -18.19 -7.06
N GLY A 343 -28.70 -19.43 -6.94
CA GLY A 343 -29.27 -20.19 -8.04
C GLY A 343 -28.23 -21.02 -8.82
N ALA A 344 -28.63 -21.58 -9.95
CA ALA A 344 -27.82 -22.41 -10.84
C ALA A 344 -28.05 -22.00 -12.31
N PRO A 345 -27.14 -21.26 -12.98
CA PRO A 345 -25.85 -20.76 -12.48
C PRO A 345 -26.02 -19.64 -11.43
N PRO A 346 -25.05 -19.48 -10.51
CA PRO A 346 -25.13 -18.44 -9.49
C PRO A 346 -25.15 -17.04 -10.10
N ARG A 347 -26.14 -16.21 -9.70
CA ARG A 347 -26.28 -14.82 -10.14
C ARG A 347 -26.75 -13.93 -8.98
N ALA A 348 -26.19 -12.74 -8.89
CA ALA A 348 -26.61 -11.73 -7.95
C ALA A 348 -27.89 -11.02 -8.43
N MET A 349 -28.63 -10.41 -7.51
CA MET A 349 -29.77 -9.57 -7.82
C MET A 349 -29.36 -8.13 -8.12
N ALA A 350 -28.25 -7.66 -7.54
CA ALA A 350 -27.73 -6.31 -7.74
C ALA A 350 -26.18 -6.31 -7.77
N HIS A 351 -25.60 -5.26 -8.34
CA HIS A 351 -24.14 -4.99 -8.29
C HIS A 351 -23.73 -4.15 -7.08
N PHE A 352 -24.68 -3.69 -6.28
CA PHE A 352 -24.39 -2.83 -5.13
C PHE A 352 -25.36 -3.10 -3.99
N ALA A 353 -24.93 -2.72 -2.80
CA ALA A 353 -25.70 -2.68 -1.57
C ALA A 353 -25.67 -1.27 -0.97
N THR A 354 -26.68 -0.88 -0.20
CA THR A 354 -26.75 0.42 0.46
C THR A 354 -26.77 0.26 1.97
N GLY A 355 -26.25 1.28 2.66
CA GLY A 355 -26.19 1.31 4.11
C GLY A 355 -26.11 2.73 4.66
N LEU A 356 -25.97 2.84 5.97
CA LEU A 356 -25.80 4.09 6.70
C LEU A 356 -24.45 4.08 7.45
N ILE A 357 -23.94 5.25 7.73
CA ILE A 357 -22.76 5.45 8.56
C ILE A 357 -23.18 6.29 9.76
N HIS A 358 -23.20 5.69 10.93
CA HIS A 358 -23.49 6.39 12.18
C HIS A 358 -22.20 6.94 12.78
N TYR A 359 -21.93 8.21 12.54
CA TYR A 359 -20.72 8.88 13.02
C TYR A 359 -20.76 9.20 14.50
N THR A 360 -21.95 9.52 15.01
CA THR A 360 -22.16 9.88 16.41
C THR A 360 -23.35 9.10 16.94
N PRO A 361 -23.14 8.20 17.93
CA PRO A 361 -24.24 7.42 18.49
C PRO A 361 -25.42 8.30 18.93
N GLY A 362 -26.61 7.94 18.46
CA GLY A 362 -27.85 8.65 18.84
C GLY A 362 -28.07 10.01 18.16
N ASN A 363 -27.24 10.40 17.18
CA ASN A 363 -27.42 11.64 16.42
C ASN A 363 -27.58 11.38 14.91
N PRO A 364 -28.81 11.08 14.43
CA PRO A 364 -29.06 10.79 13.00
C PRO A 364 -28.76 11.95 12.05
N ALA A 365 -28.72 13.19 12.54
CA ALA A 365 -28.36 14.36 11.71
C ALA A 365 -26.89 14.30 11.23
N ASP A 366 -26.08 13.52 11.91
CA ASP A 366 -24.67 13.34 11.60
C ASP A 366 -24.39 12.13 10.69
N ASP A 367 -25.40 11.30 10.45
CA ASP A 367 -25.27 10.10 9.66
C ASP A 367 -24.83 10.38 8.22
N GLY A 368 -24.12 9.42 7.66
CA GLY A 368 -23.73 9.38 6.26
C GLY A 368 -24.42 8.25 5.50
N ILE A 369 -24.39 8.33 4.18
CA ILE A 369 -24.89 7.31 3.27
C ILE A 369 -23.71 6.48 2.77
N PHE A 370 -23.88 5.17 2.82
CA PHE A 370 -22.89 4.21 2.35
C PHE A 370 -23.42 3.44 1.14
N ILE A 371 -22.65 3.38 0.07
CA ILE A 371 -22.97 2.64 -1.15
C ILE A 371 -21.78 1.72 -1.45
N TYR A 372 -22.02 0.41 -1.37
CA TYR A 372 -21.00 -0.61 -1.59
C TYR A 372 -21.21 -1.29 -2.93
N VAL A 373 -20.28 -1.13 -3.85
CA VAL A 373 -20.33 -1.67 -5.21
C VAL A 373 -19.37 -2.85 -5.33
N LYS A 374 -19.88 -4.00 -5.79
CA LYS A 374 -19.09 -5.23 -5.95
C LYS A 374 -19.30 -5.85 -7.32
N PRO A 375 -18.26 -6.40 -7.97
CA PRO A 375 -18.35 -7.07 -9.27
C PRO A 375 -19.04 -8.43 -9.14
N ALA A 376 -20.37 -8.41 -9.01
CA ALA A 376 -21.21 -9.58 -8.88
C ALA A 376 -22.03 -9.76 -10.17
N LEU A 377 -21.84 -10.89 -10.86
CA LEU A 377 -22.53 -11.16 -12.12
C LEU A 377 -24.05 -11.29 -11.93
N GLN A 378 -24.82 -10.57 -12.73
CA GLN A 378 -26.28 -10.63 -12.79
C GLN A 378 -26.77 -11.41 -14.03
N ALA A 379 -28.01 -11.89 -13.97
CA ALA A 379 -28.66 -12.50 -15.13
C ALA A 379 -28.93 -11.52 -16.28
N SER A 380 -29.03 -10.21 -15.95
CA SER A 380 -29.27 -9.11 -16.89
C SER A 380 -28.00 -8.55 -17.53
N ASP A 381 -26.81 -9.01 -17.11
CA ASP A 381 -25.57 -8.58 -17.72
C ASP A 381 -25.47 -8.99 -19.19
N SER A 382 -24.60 -8.33 -19.92
CA SER A 382 -24.46 -8.53 -21.36
C SER A 382 -24.07 -9.98 -21.71
N ALA A 383 -24.45 -10.43 -22.91
CA ALA A 383 -24.21 -11.80 -23.33
C ALA A 383 -22.71 -12.17 -23.43
N ASP A 384 -21.86 -11.18 -23.72
CA ASP A 384 -20.40 -11.34 -23.77
C ASP A 384 -19.82 -11.54 -22.37
N LEU A 385 -20.21 -10.74 -21.37
CA LEU A 385 -19.79 -10.94 -19.97
C LEU A 385 -20.21 -12.33 -19.45
N LEU A 386 -21.48 -12.72 -19.70
CA LEU A 386 -21.99 -14.02 -19.29
C LEU A 386 -21.31 -15.17 -20.06
N GLY A 387 -20.95 -14.94 -21.31
CA GLY A 387 -20.18 -15.87 -22.14
C GLY A 387 -18.77 -16.05 -21.60
N TYR A 388 -18.09 -14.96 -21.32
CA TYR A 388 -16.73 -14.96 -20.76
C TYR A 388 -16.67 -15.69 -19.42
N SER A 389 -17.60 -15.45 -18.51
CA SER A 389 -17.65 -16.11 -17.20
C SER A 389 -17.82 -17.61 -17.25
N ARG A 390 -18.39 -18.17 -18.34
CA ARG A 390 -18.53 -19.62 -18.52
C ARG A 390 -17.22 -20.31 -18.91
N THR A 391 -16.38 -19.59 -19.63
CA THR A 391 -15.07 -20.09 -20.10
C THR A 391 -13.93 -19.75 -19.13
N ASN A 392 -14.15 -18.78 -18.25
CA ASN A 392 -13.19 -18.30 -17.25
C ASN A 392 -13.81 -18.38 -15.84
N PRO A 393 -13.79 -19.54 -15.19
CA PRO A 393 -14.51 -19.77 -13.94
C PRO A 393 -14.01 -18.92 -12.74
N ALA A 394 -12.78 -18.40 -12.79
CA ALA A 394 -12.25 -17.52 -11.76
C ALA A 394 -12.84 -16.10 -11.85
N PHE A 395 -13.28 -15.68 -13.05
CA PHE A 395 -13.88 -14.36 -13.26
C PHE A 395 -15.23 -14.22 -12.53
N PRO A 396 -15.48 -13.14 -11.77
CA PRO A 396 -14.72 -11.91 -11.62
C PRO A 396 -13.84 -11.86 -10.34
N HIS A 397 -13.28 -12.98 -9.91
CA HIS A 397 -12.51 -13.12 -8.68
C HIS A 397 -11.11 -13.69 -8.93
N ASP A 398 -10.50 -13.33 -10.06
CA ASP A 398 -9.14 -13.73 -10.38
C ASP A 398 -8.16 -13.28 -9.32
N SER A 399 -7.14 -14.10 -9.07
CA SER A 399 -6.12 -13.79 -8.08
C SER A 399 -5.26 -12.60 -8.50
N THR A 400 -5.01 -11.66 -7.61
CA THR A 400 -4.08 -10.54 -7.84
C THR A 400 -2.62 -10.98 -8.02
N VAL A 401 -2.30 -12.26 -7.79
CA VAL A 401 -1.01 -12.87 -8.16
C VAL A 401 -0.87 -12.95 -9.68
N ASP A 402 -1.98 -13.09 -10.41
CA ASP A 402 -1.98 -12.94 -11.86
C ASP A 402 -1.82 -11.46 -12.23
N GLN A 403 -0.63 -11.12 -12.69
CA GLN A 403 -0.26 -9.76 -13.11
C GLN A 403 -0.34 -9.59 -14.63
N TRP A 404 -0.89 -10.57 -15.33
CA TRP A 404 -0.89 -10.65 -16.78
C TRP A 404 -2.32 -10.59 -17.31
N PHE A 405 -2.79 -9.40 -17.62
CA PHE A 405 -4.10 -9.18 -18.21
C PHE A 405 -3.98 -9.07 -19.73
N ASP A 406 -4.55 -10.00 -20.47
CA ASP A 406 -4.75 -9.84 -21.90
C ASP A 406 -5.90 -8.88 -22.21
N GLU A 407 -6.09 -8.54 -23.50
CA GLU A 407 -7.12 -7.60 -23.93
C GLU A 407 -8.52 -8.05 -23.53
N SER A 408 -8.82 -9.33 -23.70
CA SER A 408 -10.13 -9.89 -23.38
C SER A 408 -10.40 -9.87 -21.87
N HIS A 409 -9.41 -10.25 -21.07
CA HIS A 409 -9.49 -10.25 -19.61
C HIS A 409 -9.74 -8.82 -19.09
N PHE A 410 -8.93 -7.86 -19.54
CA PHE A 410 -9.07 -6.46 -19.14
C PHE A 410 -10.44 -5.89 -19.53
N GLU A 411 -10.90 -6.12 -20.78
CA GLU A 411 -12.16 -5.58 -21.27
C GLU A 411 -13.38 -6.14 -20.52
N ASN A 412 -13.38 -7.43 -20.16
CA ASN A 412 -14.48 -8.01 -19.40
C ASN A 412 -14.56 -7.44 -17.98
N TYR A 413 -13.42 -7.18 -17.30
CA TYR A 413 -13.43 -6.48 -16.02
C TYR A 413 -13.90 -5.02 -16.15
N ARG A 414 -13.46 -4.32 -17.21
CA ARG A 414 -13.91 -2.95 -17.48
C ARG A 414 -15.42 -2.89 -17.72
N ALA A 415 -15.95 -3.80 -18.54
CA ALA A 415 -17.37 -3.86 -18.88
C ALA A 415 -18.23 -4.18 -17.65
N LEU A 416 -17.80 -5.14 -16.80
CA LEU A 416 -18.48 -5.45 -15.56
C LEU A 416 -18.45 -4.27 -14.58
N GLY A 417 -17.32 -3.57 -14.46
CA GLY A 417 -17.19 -2.38 -13.65
C GLY A 417 -18.11 -1.25 -14.13
N GLU A 418 -18.25 -1.08 -15.45
CA GLU A 418 -19.18 -0.11 -16.04
C GLU A 418 -20.65 -0.48 -15.74
N ALA A 419 -21.03 -1.75 -15.85
CA ALA A 419 -22.38 -2.22 -15.53
C ALA A 419 -22.71 -1.96 -14.05
N ALA A 420 -21.78 -2.29 -13.15
CA ALA A 420 -21.94 -2.06 -11.71
C ALA A 420 -22.05 -0.58 -11.37
N GLY A 421 -21.20 0.27 -11.95
CA GLY A 421 -21.23 1.72 -11.76
C GLY A 421 -22.54 2.35 -12.26
N ARG A 422 -23.03 1.92 -13.45
CA ARG A 422 -24.30 2.39 -13.99
C ARG A 422 -25.48 1.98 -13.11
N ALA A 423 -25.47 0.77 -12.58
CA ALA A 423 -26.52 0.30 -11.68
C ALA A 423 -26.56 1.11 -10.37
N ALA A 424 -25.40 1.47 -9.80
CA ALA A 424 -25.32 2.26 -8.57
C ALA A 424 -25.65 3.75 -8.78
N LEU A 425 -25.61 4.27 -10.02
CA LEU A 425 -25.71 5.71 -10.31
C LEU A 425 -27.01 6.36 -9.80
N GLY A 426 -28.13 5.63 -9.85
CA GLY A 426 -29.43 6.10 -9.32
C GLY A 426 -29.36 6.37 -7.81
N SER A 427 -28.82 5.42 -7.06
CA SER A 427 -28.65 5.55 -5.60
C SER A 427 -27.68 6.67 -5.25
N ILE A 428 -26.58 6.82 -6.00
CA ILE A 428 -25.60 7.90 -5.82
C ILE A 428 -26.27 9.27 -6.05
N ARG A 429 -27.03 9.44 -7.14
CA ARG A 429 -27.78 10.67 -7.42
C ARG A 429 -28.79 11.01 -6.35
N ASN A 430 -29.52 10.01 -5.85
CA ASN A 430 -30.51 10.21 -4.77
C ASN A 430 -29.79 10.63 -3.47
N ALA A 431 -28.66 10.02 -3.14
CA ALA A 431 -27.86 10.40 -1.98
C ALA A 431 -27.36 11.84 -2.06
N ILE A 432 -26.85 12.27 -3.22
CA ILE A 432 -26.42 13.66 -3.47
C ILE A 432 -27.62 14.61 -3.38
N GLY A 433 -28.77 14.26 -3.98
CA GLY A 433 -30.00 15.05 -3.91
C GLY A 433 -30.49 15.26 -2.48
N ALA A 434 -30.47 14.19 -1.68
CA ALA A 434 -30.84 14.28 -0.26
C ALA A 434 -29.88 15.19 0.52
N LEU A 435 -28.57 15.15 0.24
CA LEU A 435 -27.58 16.01 0.88
C LEU A 435 -27.80 17.49 0.56
N LEU A 436 -28.14 17.81 -0.70
CA LEU A 436 -28.38 19.19 -1.14
C LEU A 436 -29.65 19.82 -0.54
N THR A 437 -30.58 19.01 -0.05
CA THR A 437 -31.81 19.48 0.61
C THR A 437 -31.67 19.72 2.11
N ILE A 438 -30.56 19.27 2.71
CA ILE A 438 -30.25 19.52 4.13
C ILE A 438 -29.82 20.99 4.26
N PRO A 439 -30.45 21.83 5.10
CA PRO A 439 -29.97 23.18 5.36
C PRO A 439 -28.52 23.10 5.90
N MET A 440 -27.60 23.67 5.18
CA MET A 440 -26.21 23.77 5.64
C MET A 440 -26.20 24.62 6.91
N GLY A 441 -26.13 24.00 8.08
CA GLY A 441 -25.82 24.69 9.32
C GLY A 441 -24.45 25.37 9.22
N PRO A 442 -24.13 26.35 10.10
CA PRO A 442 -22.83 26.99 10.07
C PRO A 442 -21.75 25.93 10.14
N VAL A 443 -20.87 25.92 9.14
CA VAL A 443 -19.70 25.03 9.09
C VAL A 443 -18.89 25.32 10.34
N ALA A 444 -18.81 24.34 11.24
CA ALA A 444 -17.90 24.45 12.37
C ALA A 444 -16.49 24.74 11.83
N PRO A 445 -15.78 25.74 12.35
CA PRO A 445 -14.43 26.01 11.89
C PRO A 445 -13.63 24.71 12.04
N LEU A 446 -12.96 24.31 10.97
CA LEU A 446 -12.00 23.19 11.02
C LEU A 446 -11.08 23.44 12.23
N PRO A 447 -10.81 22.42 13.06
CA PRO A 447 -9.84 22.57 14.13
C PRO A 447 -8.58 23.13 13.48
N ALA A 448 -8.11 24.27 14.01
CA ALA A 448 -6.96 24.98 13.48
C ALA A 448 -5.83 23.96 13.32
N THR A 449 -5.40 23.73 12.08
CA THR A 449 -4.13 23.03 11.83
C THR A 449 -3.11 23.70 12.75
N PRO A 450 -2.39 22.94 13.60
CA PRO A 450 -1.34 23.55 14.40
C PRO A 450 -0.37 24.23 13.42
N VAL A 451 -0.44 25.56 13.42
CA VAL A 451 0.53 26.38 12.70
C VAL A 451 1.87 26.04 13.32
N PRO A 452 2.86 25.50 12.59
CA PRO A 452 4.17 25.29 13.15
C PRO A 452 4.64 26.62 13.73
N ASN A 453 5.01 26.60 15.01
CA ASN A 453 5.47 27.75 15.75
C ASN A 453 6.41 28.61 14.89
N LYS A 454 6.14 29.91 14.88
CA LYS A 454 6.91 30.95 14.21
C LYS A 454 8.41 30.84 14.55
N GLU A 455 9.17 30.12 13.75
CA GLU A 455 10.61 30.29 13.61
C GLU A 455 10.98 30.04 12.13
N PHE A 456 10.37 30.82 11.26
CA PHE A 456 10.85 31.05 9.90
C PHE A 456 11.25 32.50 9.76
N VAL A 457 12.36 32.89 10.42
CA VAL A 457 13.15 34.07 10.03
C VAL A 457 14.61 33.72 10.28
N GLY A 458 15.39 33.61 9.21
CA GLY A 458 16.83 33.45 9.22
C GLY A 458 17.29 32.47 8.15
#